data_7a0425fba548ac3106165835ec1998d9
#
_entry.id   7a0425fba548ac3106165835ec1998d9
#
_cell.length_a   1.000
_cell.length_b   1.000
_cell.length_c   1.000
_cell.angle_alpha   90.00
_cell.angle_beta   90.00
_cell.angle_gamma   90.00
#
_symmetry.space_group_name_H-M   'P 1'
#
loop_
_entity.id
_entity.type
_entity.pdbx_description
1 polymer ?
#
loop_
_entity_poly.entity_id
_entity_poly.type
_entity_poly.pdbx_seq_one_letter_code
_entity_poly.pdbx_strand_id
1 'polypeptide(L)'
;MSKLKLSSTNATAWCGISQHSLMDLPWVQELHFTHLKIAITIDRMFPVMPSGPIPAQPGDTLYLSNLDDMIGARVFTPTIYFYEPAADMNSSQKPVMKILCDSLAEVLVAYYPLSGRLRETKNGKLEVFFGLNQGVLMVEAHSKMALADLGDLTVPNPGWEPLIFKFPDEEPYKVLDMPLVIAQVTLFSCGGFSLGLRLCHCICDGLGAMQLFRAWAATAKAGTKIAKPEPCWEREIFLPRNPPLVKFPHVEFMSIEDGSSLTMTLWQTKPVQKCYRLSQEFQSHLKTLAQPDDVCTTFDAMAAHIWRSWVKALDVRPLDYELRLTFSVNARQKLHNPPLKEGFYGNVVCVACATSTVSELVNGQISDTTRVVREARLNVSEEYLRSTVDYIEAVRPKRLEFGGKLTITQWTRFSIYESADFGWGRPVYAGPIDLTPTPQVCVILPAGKADQHGTVVVCICLPEDAIDKFTEYLCMMDSSNASHI
;
A
#
# COMPACT_ATOMS: atom_id res chain seq x y z
N MET A 1 -4.23 66.97 -30.23
CA MET A 1 -4.04 67.68 -28.96
C MET A 1 -4.97 67.02 -27.96
N SER A 2 -4.64 66.44 -26.93
CA SER A 2 -3.57 66.32 -26.01
C SER A 2 -3.67 64.95 -25.32
N LYS A 3 -2.55 64.31 -25.15
CA LYS A 3 -2.37 63.09 -24.37
C LYS A 3 -2.60 63.39 -22.89
N LEU A 4 -3.34 62.50 -22.20
CA LEU A 4 -3.24 62.38 -20.76
C LEU A 4 -2.80 60.96 -20.43
N LYS A 5 -1.57 60.88 -19.92
CA LYS A 5 -0.98 59.72 -19.26
C LYS A 5 -1.64 59.54 -17.93
N LEU A 6 -2.13 58.33 -17.60
CA LEU A 6 -2.34 57.90 -16.24
C LEU A 6 -1.26 56.90 -15.87
N SER A 7 -0.54 57.30 -14.84
CA SER A 7 0.57 56.57 -14.25
C SER A 7 0.15 55.31 -13.53
N SER A 8 0.86 54.24 -13.83
CA SER A 8 0.95 53.02 -13.04
C SER A 8 1.70 53.28 -11.75
N THR A 9 1.11 52.99 -10.59
CA THR A 9 1.91 52.68 -9.40
C THR A 9 1.15 51.72 -8.51
N ASN A 10 1.88 50.68 -8.16
CA ASN A 10 1.74 49.74 -7.06
C ASN A 10 1.11 48.35 -7.39
N ALA A 11 1.85 47.60 -8.19
CA ALA A 11 1.98 46.16 -8.01
C ALA A 11 3.38 45.89 -7.47
N THR A 12 3.56 45.95 -6.17
CA THR A 12 4.85 45.71 -5.53
C THR A 12 4.94 44.27 -5.06
N ALA A 13 5.92 43.59 -5.65
CA ALA A 13 6.86 42.71 -4.99
C ALA A 13 6.33 41.41 -4.37
N TRP A 14 6.02 40.44 -5.22
CA TRP A 14 6.29 39.04 -4.95
C TRP A 14 7.07 38.45 -6.13
N CYS A 15 8.29 38.87 -6.25
CA CYS A 15 9.22 38.31 -7.23
C CYS A 15 10.60 38.26 -6.57
N GLY A 16 11.07 37.10 -6.26
CA GLY A 16 12.44 36.95 -5.77
C GLY A 16 12.81 35.62 -5.13
N ILE A 17 12.09 34.53 -5.40
CA ILE A 17 12.65 33.19 -5.18
C ILE A 17 12.62 32.52 -6.54
N SER A 18 13.83 32.38 -7.17
CA SER A 18 13.95 31.66 -8.43
C SER A 18 13.52 30.22 -8.26
N GLN A 19 12.83 29.65 -9.26
CA GLN A 19 12.41 28.24 -9.30
C GLN A 19 13.54 27.24 -9.02
N HIS A 20 14.81 27.63 -9.16
CA HIS A 20 15.97 26.80 -8.83
C HIS A 20 16.31 26.72 -7.34
N SER A 21 15.80 27.60 -6.47
CA SER A 21 16.16 27.62 -5.05
C SER A 21 15.27 26.75 -4.16
N LEU A 22 14.11 26.29 -4.65
CA LEU A 22 13.18 25.44 -3.89
C LEU A 22 13.51 23.95 -4.04
N MET A 23 14.21 23.54 -5.11
CA MET A 23 14.61 22.14 -5.34
C MET A 23 15.88 21.72 -4.59
N ASP A 24 16.60 22.65 -3.98
CA ASP A 24 17.85 22.39 -3.26
C ASP A 24 17.66 22.20 -1.74
N LEU A 25 16.44 21.94 -1.26
CA LEU A 25 16.24 21.52 0.11
C LEU A 25 16.71 20.06 0.26
N PRO A 26 17.78 19.79 1.06
CA PRO A 26 18.34 18.44 1.18
C PRO A 26 17.37 17.41 1.79
N TRP A 27 16.19 17.84 2.16
CA TRP A 27 15.20 17.07 2.93
C TRP A 27 14.09 16.42 2.10
N VAL A 28 13.82 16.94 0.90
CA VAL A 28 12.83 16.39 -0.05
C VAL A 28 13.50 16.25 -1.41
N GLN A 29 13.50 15.04 -1.94
CA GLN A 29 14.05 14.75 -3.26
C GLN A 29 12.95 14.12 -4.13
N GLU A 30 12.64 14.77 -5.26
CA GLU A 30 11.82 14.16 -6.30
C GLU A 30 12.60 13.05 -7.00
N LEU A 31 11.95 11.90 -7.18
CA LEU A 31 12.54 10.73 -7.81
C LEU A 31 11.92 10.52 -9.18
N HIS A 32 12.77 10.36 -10.19
CA HIS A 32 12.35 10.16 -11.57
C HIS A 32 12.52 8.71 -11.97
N PHE A 33 11.60 8.19 -12.76
CA PHE A 33 11.71 6.87 -13.37
C PHE A 33 11.59 7.00 -14.90
N THR A 34 12.30 6.11 -15.59
CA THR A 34 12.28 6.06 -17.05
C THR A 34 11.16 5.15 -17.54
N HIS A 35 10.52 5.52 -18.65
CA HIS A 35 9.60 4.60 -19.34
C HIS A 35 10.40 3.44 -19.95
N LEU A 36 10.23 2.25 -19.39
CA LEU A 36 10.91 1.04 -19.81
C LEU A 36 9.99 0.16 -20.64
N LYS A 37 10.56 -0.46 -21.67
CA LYS A 37 9.95 -1.62 -22.35
C LYS A 37 10.72 -2.86 -21.93
N ILE A 38 10.18 -3.59 -20.96
CA ILE A 38 10.80 -4.84 -20.51
C ILE A 38 10.27 -5.98 -21.37
N ALA A 39 11.18 -6.67 -22.03
CA ALA A 39 10.90 -7.88 -22.80
C ALA A 39 11.17 -9.10 -21.94
N ILE A 40 10.15 -9.91 -21.72
CA ILE A 40 10.24 -11.20 -21.03
C ILE A 40 9.78 -12.33 -21.94
N THR A 41 10.23 -13.53 -21.65
CA THR A 41 9.69 -14.77 -22.19
C THR A 41 9.23 -15.62 -21.03
N ILE A 42 7.97 -16.04 -21.05
CA ILE A 42 7.44 -17.02 -20.09
C ILE A 42 7.82 -18.41 -20.59
N ASP A 43 8.55 -19.16 -19.76
CA ASP A 43 9.00 -20.51 -20.09
C ASP A 43 7.94 -21.55 -19.72
N ARG A 44 7.35 -21.44 -18.54
CA ARG A 44 6.29 -22.33 -18.08
C ARG A 44 5.48 -21.75 -16.93
N MET A 45 4.28 -22.29 -16.75
CA MET A 45 3.37 -21.99 -15.64
C MET A 45 2.87 -23.31 -15.05
N PHE A 46 2.86 -23.41 -13.72
CA PHE A 46 2.42 -24.62 -13.03
C PHE A 46 1.98 -24.33 -11.61
N PRO A 47 1.05 -25.14 -11.04
CA PRO A 47 0.68 -25.02 -9.64
C PRO A 47 1.77 -25.60 -8.73
N VAL A 48 2.08 -24.89 -7.63
CA VAL A 48 2.83 -25.42 -6.50
C VAL A 48 1.82 -25.87 -5.45
N MET A 49 1.87 -27.16 -5.15
CA MET A 49 0.98 -27.83 -4.20
C MET A 49 1.68 -27.94 -2.84
N PRO A 50 0.94 -28.06 -1.71
CA PRO A 50 1.52 -28.46 -0.43
C PRO A 50 2.33 -29.76 -0.56
N SER A 51 3.52 -29.82 0.04
CA SER A 51 4.42 -30.97 0.00
C SER A 51 3.93 -32.18 0.84
N GLY A 52 2.95 -31.96 1.70
CA GLY A 52 2.42 -32.97 2.60
C GLY A 52 0.91 -32.84 2.80
N PRO A 53 0.33 -33.68 3.68
CA PRO A 53 -1.10 -33.65 3.97
C PRO A 53 -1.50 -32.32 4.62
N ILE A 54 -2.68 -31.81 4.25
CA ILE A 54 -3.29 -30.60 4.78
C ILE A 54 -4.60 -30.93 5.51
N PRO A 55 -5.08 -30.08 6.44
CA PRO A 55 -6.32 -30.32 7.18
C PRO A 55 -7.59 -30.28 6.34
N ALA A 56 -7.53 -29.69 5.13
CA ALA A 56 -8.69 -29.53 4.25
C ALA A 56 -8.80 -30.65 3.21
N GLN A 57 -10.02 -31.06 2.88
CA GLN A 57 -10.34 -32.01 1.83
C GLN A 57 -10.99 -31.30 0.64
N PRO A 58 -10.94 -31.87 -0.58
CA PRO A 58 -11.72 -31.35 -1.70
C PRO A 58 -13.21 -31.24 -1.36
N GLY A 59 -13.78 -30.06 -1.53
CA GLY A 59 -15.17 -29.75 -1.15
C GLY A 59 -15.31 -28.94 0.15
N ASP A 60 -14.28 -28.92 1.00
CA ASP A 60 -14.27 -28.11 2.20
C ASP A 60 -14.20 -26.62 1.89
N THR A 61 -14.56 -25.80 2.89
CA THR A 61 -14.46 -24.35 2.81
C THR A 61 -13.85 -23.78 4.07
N LEU A 62 -13.17 -22.63 3.92
CA LEU A 62 -12.72 -21.82 5.04
C LEU A 62 -13.54 -20.52 5.08
N TYR A 63 -14.11 -20.25 6.24
CA TYR A 63 -14.81 -18.99 6.53
C TYR A 63 -13.85 -17.79 6.40
N LEU A 64 -14.31 -16.71 5.77
CA LEU A 64 -13.66 -15.42 5.77
C LEU A 64 -14.44 -14.43 6.63
N SER A 65 -13.73 -13.70 7.49
CA SER A 65 -14.34 -12.67 8.31
C SER A 65 -14.83 -11.50 7.44
N ASN A 66 -15.69 -10.64 7.99
CA ASN A 66 -16.10 -9.43 7.29
C ASN A 66 -14.93 -8.45 7.05
N LEU A 67 -13.85 -8.55 7.83
CA LEU A 67 -12.63 -7.78 7.58
C LEU A 67 -11.84 -8.31 6.38
N ASP A 68 -11.89 -9.62 6.14
CA ASP A 68 -11.30 -10.25 4.95
C ASP A 68 -12.12 -9.97 3.69
N ASP A 69 -13.44 -9.85 3.85
CA ASP A 69 -14.42 -9.70 2.78
C ASP A 69 -14.85 -8.24 2.53
N MET A 70 -14.12 -7.27 3.09
CA MET A 70 -14.34 -5.86 2.76
C MET A 70 -14.13 -5.60 1.27
N ILE A 71 -14.95 -4.73 0.69
CA ILE A 71 -14.85 -4.38 -0.73
C ILE A 71 -13.44 -3.90 -1.12
N GLY A 72 -12.76 -3.18 -0.24
CA GLY A 72 -11.37 -2.75 -0.43
C GLY A 72 -10.32 -3.86 -0.35
N ALA A 73 -10.68 -5.02 0.22
CA ALA A 73 -9.83 -6.20 0.27
C ALA A 73 -10.04 -7.15 -0.92
N ARG A 74 -11.10 -6.98 -1.71
CA ARG A 74 -11.39 -7.81 -2.89
C ARG A 74 -10.48 -7.44 -4.08
N VAL A 75 -9.17 -7.50 -3.85
CA VAL A 75 -8.13 -7.13 -4.82
C VAL A 75 -6.91 -8.03 -4.64
N PHE A 76 -6.07 -8.06 -5.68
CA PHE A 76 -4.69 -8.53 -5.56
C PHE A 76 -3.76 -7.36 -5.29
N THR A 77 -2.82 -7.55 -4.37
CA THR A 77 -1.75 -6.59 -4.12
C THR A 77 -0.50 -7.00 -4.91
N PRO A 78 -0.14 -6.31 -6.01
CA PRO A 78 1.06 -6.59 -6.77
C PRO A 78 2.28 -6.02 -6.04
N THR A 79 3.29 -6.87 -5.84
CA THR A 79 4.60 -6.48 -5.28
C THR A 79 5.72 -7.12 -6.06
N ILE A 80 6.89 -6.50 -6.06
CA ILE A 80 8.07 -7.02 -6.72
C ILE A 80 9.28 -6.93 -5.80
N TYR A 81 10.18 -7.90 -5.93
CA TYR A 81 11.42 -8.02 -5.17
C TYR A 81 12.55 -8.28 -6.16
N PHE A 82 13.60 -7.46 -6.14
CA PHE A 82 14.78 -7.64 -6.99
C PHE A 82 15.97 -8.15 -6.20
N TYR A 83 16.64 -9.16 -6.71
CA TYR A 83 17.81 -9.79 -6.10
C TYR A 83 19.01 -9.69 -7.05
N GLU A 84 20.11 -9.18 -6.51
CA GLU A 84 21.39 -9.13 -7.21
C GLU A 84 21.94 -10.55 -7.44
N PRO A 85 22.83 -10.73 -8.44
CA PRO A 85 23.59 -11.97 -8.59
C PRO A 85 24.35 -12.30 -7.31
N ALA A 86 24.42 -13.58 -6.93
CA ALA A 86 25.27 -14.00 -5.82
C ALA A 86 26.74 -13.64 -6.09
N ALA A 87 27.42 -13.05 -5.10
CA ALA A 87 28.82 -12.62 -5.26
C ALA A 87 29.80 -13.76 -5.54
N ASP A 88 29.46 -15.00 -5.16
CA ASP A 88 30.25 -16.20 -5.40
C ASP A 88 29.74 -16.96 -6.64
N MET A 89 30.23 -16.57 -7.80
CA MET A 89 29.95 -17.23 -9.08
C MET A 89 30.45 -18.71 -9.15
N ASN A 90 31.21 -19.18 -8.17
CA ASN A 90 31.74 -20.54 -8.08
C ASN A 90 30.92 -21.51 -7.22
N SER A 91 29.99 -21.04 -6.41
CA SER A 91 29.00 -21.93 -5.81
C SER A 91 27.93 -22.22 -6.84
N SER A 92 27.84 -23.48 -7.30
CA SER A 92 26.83 -24.02 -8.18
C SER A 92 25.53 -23.22 -8.02
N GLN A 93 25.08 -22.56 -9.11
CA GLN A 93 23.81 -21.83 -9.17
C GLN A 93 22.74 -22.77 -8.63
N LYS A 94 22.45 -22.63 -7.33
CA LYS A 94 21.28 -23.32 -6.78
C LYS A 94 20.11 -22.82 -7.60
N PRO A 95 19.39 -23.69 -8.32
CA PRO A 95 18.36 -23.24 -9.23
C PRO A 95 17.31 -22.47 -8.45
N VAL A 96 17.29 -21.14 -8.62
CA VAL A 96 16.41 -20.21 -7.90
C VAL A 96 14.98 -20.75 -7.88
N MET A 97 14.50 -21.18 -9.03
CA MET A 97 13.16 -21.71 -9.21
C MET A 97 12.90 -22.94 -8.33
N LYS A 98 13.86 -23.88 -8.28
CA LYS A 98 13.70 -25.09 -7.47
C LYS A 98 13.61 -24.75 -5.97
N ILE A 99 14.49 -23.87 -5.46
CA ILE A 99 14.48 -23.49 -4.05
C ILE A 99 13.18 -22.81 -3.68
N LEU A 100 12.72 -21.85 -4.50
CA LEU A 100 11.48 -21.13 -4.24
C LEU A 100 10.26 -22.04 -4.28
N CYS A 101 10.21 -22.99 -5.25
CA CYS A 101 9.09 -23.93 -5.35
C CYS A 101 9.09 -24.94 -4.20
N ASP A 102 10.23 -25.57 -3.90
CA ASP A 102 10.32 -26.60 -2.86
C ASP A 102 9.97 -25.98 -1.48
N SER A 103 10.56 -24.83 -1.17
CA SER A 103 10.27 -24.14 0.10
C SER A 103 8.84 -23.60 0.20
N LEU A 104 8.24 -23.17 -0.92
CA LEU A 104 6.85 -22.77 -0.94
C LEU A 104 5.92 -23.97 -0.70
N ALA A 105 6.19 -25.11 -1.34
CA ALA A 105 5.42 -26.33 -1.13
C ALA A 105 5.43 -26.77 0.35
N GLU A 106 6.57 -26.69 1.02
CA GLU A 106 6.68 -26.95 2.47
C GLU A 106 5.85 -25.97 3.30
N VAL A 107 5.96 -24.67 3.02
CA VAL A 107 5.21 -23.62 3.75
C VAL A 107 3.70 -23.80 3.53
N LEU A 108 3.26 -24.19 2.35
CA LEU A 108 1.86 -24.39 2.03
C LEU A 108 1.19 -25.51 2.86
N VAL A 109 1.93 -26.38 3.54
CA VAL A 109 1.34 -27.34 4.48
C VAL A 109 0.65 -26.61 5.64
N ALA A 110 1.29 -25.59 6.24
CA ALA A 110 0.72 -24.77 7.29
C ALA A 110 -0.16 -23.61 6.73
N TYR A 111 0.24 -23.07 5.59
CA TYR A 111 -0.49 -22.00 4.89
C TYR A 111 -1.45 -22.56 3.83
N TYR A 112 -2.00 -23.77 4.09
CA TYR A 112 -2.84 -24.50 3.14
C TYR A 112 -4.01 -23.73 2.53
N PRO A 113 -4.66 -22.75 3.21
CA PRO A 113 -5.74 -22.00 2.58
C PRO A 113 -5.31 -21.20 1.35
N LEU A 114 -4.03 -20.86 1.23
CA LEU A 114 -3.50 -20.20 0.02
C LEU A 114 -3.56 -21.09 -1.22
N SER A 115 -3.73 -22.40 -1.06
CA SER A 115 -3.92 -23.36 -2.16
C SER A 115 -5.35 -23.38 -2.70
N GLY A 116 -6.33 -22.79 -1.99
CA GLY A 116 -7.72 -22.75 -2.41
C GLY A 116 -8.03 -21.68 -3.46
N ARG A 117 -9.33 -21.44 -3.66
CA ARG A 117 -9.86 -20.37 -4.52
C ARG A 117 -10.98 -19.66 -3.79
N LEU A 118 -11.17 -18.36 -4.10
CA LEU A 118 -12.34 -17.65 -3.59
C LEU A 118 -13.57 -18.03 -4.41
N ARG A 119 -14.66 -18.27 -3.72
CA ARG A 119 -16.00 -18.33 -4.31
C ARG A 119 -16.97 -17.48 -3.51
N GLU A 120 -18.02 -17.04 -4.15
CA GLU A 120 -19.09 -16.29 -3.52
C GLU A 120 -20.21 -17.22 -3.09
N THR A 121 -20.64 -17.09 -1.84
CA THR A 121 -21.81 -17.79 -1.32
C THR A 121 -23.11 -17.19 -1.86
N LYS A 122 -24.23 -17.86 -1.67
CA LYS A 122 -25.56 -17.33 -2.09
C LYS A 122 -25.92 -15.97 -1.50
N ASN A 123 -25.29 -15.60 -0.38
CA ASN A 123 -25.51 -14.32 0.28
C ASN A 123 -24.47 -13.24 -0.11
N GLY A 124 -23.67 -13.50 -1.15
CA GLY A 124 -22.64 -12.57 -1.63
C GLY A 124 -21.41 -12.47 -0.75
N LYS A 125 -21.23 -13.38 0.22
CA LYS A 125 -20.06 -13.47 1.10
C LYS A 125 -19.01 -14.36 0.49
N LEU A 126 -17.73 -13.96 0.62
CA LEU A 126 -16.62 -14.79 0.14
C LEU A 126 -16.24 -15.88 1.14
N GLU A 127 -15.84 -17.02 0.62
CA GLU A 127 -15.19 -18.11 1.34
C GLU A 127 -14.05 -18.68 0.50
N VAL A 128 -13.07 -19.33 1.15
CA VAL A 128 -12.07 -20.10 0.43
C VAL A 128 -12.62 -21.50 0.22
N PHE A 129 -12.64 -21.95 -1.01
CA PHE A 129 -13.05 -23.28 -1.43
C PHE A 129 -11.83 -24.13 -1.81
N PHE A 130 -11.79 -25.37 -1.36
CA PHE A 130 -10.75 -26.34 -1.70
C PHE A 130 -11.23 -27.29 -2.78
N GLY A 131 -10.65 -27.17 -3.97
CA GLY A 131 -10.90 -28.06 -5.10
C GLY A 131 -9.75 -29.04 -5.31
N LEU A 132 -9.92 -29.93 -6.29
CA LEU A 132 -8.88 -30.86 -6.69
C LEU A 132 -7.76 -30.12 -7.44
N ASN A 133 -6.49 -30.49 -7.18
CA ASN A 133 -5.32 -29.99 -7.89
C ASN A 133 -5.19 -28.46 -7.90
N GLN A 134 -5.68 -27.79 -6.87
CA GLN A 134 -5.50 -26.36 -6.67
C GLN A 134 -4.21 -26.09 -5.90
N GLY A 135 -3.55 -25.00 -6.21
CA GLY A 135 -2.29 -24.57 -5.61
C GLY A 135 -2.01 -23.10 -5.91
N VAL A 136 -0.84 -22.66 -5.48
CA VAL A 136 -0.26 -21.36 -5.83
C VAL A 136 0.24 -21.42 -7.27
N LEU A 137 -0.06 -20.42 -8.10
CA LEU A 137 0.47 -20.36 -9.47
C LEU A 137 1.90 -19.84 -9.44
N MET A 138 2.83 -20.66 -9.95
CA MET A 138 4.20 -20.27 -10.18
C MET A 138 4.45 -20.08 -11.68
N VAL A 139 5.07 -18.97 -12.04
CA VAL A 139 5.44 -18.60 -13.41
C VAL A 139 6.96 -18.47 -13.48
N GLU A 140 7.58 -19.23 -14.37
CA GLU A 140 9.01 -19.13 -14.69
C GLU A 140 9.17 -18.32 -15.96
N ALA A 141 10.04 -17.31 -15.90
CA ALA A 141 10.31 -16.44 -17.04
C ALA A 141 11.78 -16.05 -17.07
N HIS A 142 12.23 -15.57 -18.23
CA HIS A 142 13.56 -14.99 -18.39
C HIS A 142 13.53 -13.70 -19.21
N SER A 143 14.55 -12.88 -19.02
CA SER A 143 14.81 -11.68 -19.83
C SER A 143 16.27 -11.64 -20.27
N LYS A 144 16.50 -11.16 -21.49
CA LYS A 144 17.85 -10.89 -22.00
C LYS A 144 18.46 -9.61 -21.43
N MET A 145 17.65 -8.80 -20.73
CA MET A 145 18.08 -7.58 -20.04
C MET A 145 18.87 -7.94 -18.76
N ALA A 146 19.71 -7.03 -18.31
CA ALA A 146 20.32 -7.07 -16.98
C ALA A 146 19.46 -6.24 -15.98
N LEU A 147 19.64 -6.45 -14.69
CA LEU A 147 18.97 -5.63 -13.66
C LEU A 147 19.31 -4.13 -13.79
N ALA A 148 20.53 -3.81 -14.20
CA ALA A 148 20.96 -2.43 -14.44
C ALA A 148 20.17 -1.73 -15.55
N ASP A 149 19.55 -2.48 -16.45
CA ASP A 149 18.73 -1.93 -17.53
C ASP A 149 17.31 -1.55 -17.07
N LEU A 150 16.93 -1.89 -15.83
CA LEU A 150 15.60 -1.66 -15.27
C LEU A 150 15.43 -0.29 -14.63
N GLY A 151 16.41 0.60 -14.78
CA GLY A 151 16.40 1.96 -14.22
C GLY A 151 16.69 1.99 -12.71
N ASP A 152 16.18 2.99 -12.02
CA ASP A 152 16.36 3.14 -10.57
C ASP A 152 15.50 2.12 -9.81
N LEU A 153 16.15 1.11 -9.22
CA LEU A 153 15.49 0.07 -8.41
C LEU A 153 15.16 0.53 -6.97
N THR A 154 15.29 1.81 -6.64
CA THR A 154 14.98 2.30 -5.28
C THR A 154 13.55 2.85 -5.15
N VAL A 155 12.81 2.95 -6.24
CA VAL A 155 11.46 3.52 -6.30
C VAL A 155 10.53 2.68 -7.18
N PRO A 156 9.22 2.67 -6.88
CA PRO A 156 8.25 1.98 -7.72
C PRO A 156 8.28 2.50 -9.16
N ASN A 157 8.28 1.59 -10.13
CA ASN A 157 8.24 1.94 -11.54
C ASN A 157 7.16 1.14 -12.28
N PRO A 158 6.13 1.81 -12.84
CA PRO A 158 5.07 1.15 -13.61
C PRO A 158 5.61 0.33 -14.80
N GLY A 159 6.76 0.68 -15.33
CA GLY A 159 7.44 -0.08 -16.40
C GLY A 159 7.83 -1.51 -16.03
N TRP A 160 7.79 -1.87 -14.75
CA TRP A 160 8.06 -3.23 -14.26
C TRP A 160 6.83 -4.15 -14.34
N GLU A 161 5.69 -3.67 -14.81
CA GLU A 161 4.45 -4.45 -14.93
C GLU A 161 4.65 -5.83 -15.61
N PRO A 162 5.45 -6.00 -16.66
CA PRO A 162 5.68 -7.31 -17.28
C PRO A 162 6.33 -8.35 -16.35
N LEU A 163 6.96 -7.92 -15.27
CA LEU A 163 7.59 -8.79 -14.27
C LEU A 163 6.60 -9.36 -13.25
N ILE A 164 5.32 -9.00 -13.35
CA ILE A 164 4.23 -9.51 -12.50
C ILE A 164 3.15 -10.09 -13.40
N PHE A 165 2.98 -11.40 -13.34
CA PHE A 165 2.06 -12.12 -14.21
C PHE A 165 0.60 -11.69 -14.00
N LYS A 166 -0.08 -11.41 -15.10
CA LYS A 166 -1.53 -11.25 -15.21
C LYS A 166 -2.05 -12.20 -16.30
N PHE A 167 -3.23 -12.75 -16.10
CA PHE A 167 -3.87 -13.53 -17.15
C PHE A 167 -4.25 -12.63 -18.32
N PRO A 168 -4.17 -13.10 -19.57
CA PRO A 168 -4.76 -12.39 -20.70
C PRO A 168 -6.24 -12.11 -20.44
N ASP A 169 -6.71 -10.93 -20.80
CA ASP A 169 -8.12 -10.52 -20.66
C ASP A 169 -8.68 -10.61 -19.22
N GLU A 170 -7.80 -10.55 -18.21
CA GLU A 170 -8.22 -10.52 -16.82
C GLU A 170 -9.01 -9.24 -16.52
N GLU A 171 -10.25 -9.42 -16.05
CA GLU A 171 -11.07 -8.29 -15.60
C GLU A 171 -10.43 -7.58 -14.42
N PRO A 172 -10.46 -6.24 -14.36
CA PRO A 172 -10.01 -5.49 -13.19
C PRO A 172 -10.73 -5.99 -11.92
N TYR A 173 -9.96 -6.12 -10.84
CA TYR A 173 -10.47 -6.53 -9.52
C TYR A 173 -11.08 -7.95 -9.46
N LYS A 174 -10.85 -8.78 -10.48
CA LYS A 174 -11.28 -10.17 -10.42
C LYS A 174 -10.49 -10.93 -9.36
N VAL A 175 -11.19 -11.49 -8.36
CA VAL A 175 -10.60 -12.34 -7.31
C VAL A 175 -11.21 -13.75 -7.27
N LEU A 176 -12.41 -13.93 -7.83
CA LEU A 176 -13.10 -15.22 -7.83
C LEU A 176 -12.41 -16.21 -8.76
N ASP A 177 -12.33 -17.46 -8.33
CA ASP A 177 -11.73 -18.59 -9.06
C ASP A 177 -10.25 -18.41 -9.44
N MET A 178 -9.60 -17.36 -8.94
CA MET A 178 -8.18 -17.08 -9.17
C MET A 178 -7.29 -17.81 -8.14
N PRO A 179 -6.06 -18.22 -8.50
CA PRO A 179 -5.07 -18.61 -7.50
C PRO A 179 -4.87 -17.48 -6.48
N LEU A 180 -4.95 -17.77 -5.18
CA LEU A 180 -4.83 -16.75 -4.12
C LEU A 180 -3.44 -16.13 -4.02
N VAL A 181 -2.44 -16.84 -4.55
CA VAL A 181 -1.07 -16.37 -4.74
C VAL A 181 -0.63 -16.69 -6.15
N ILE A 182 -0.09 -15.69 -6.84
CA ILE A 182 0.53 -15.82 -8.16
C ILE A 182 1.94 -15.27 -8.03
N ALA A 183 2.94 -16.09 -8.29
CA ALA A 183 4.34 -15.71 -8.18
C ALA A 183 5.04 -15.91 -9.53
N GLN A 184 5.69 -14.86 -10.03
CA GLN A 184 6.52 -14.89 -11.23
C GLN A 184 7.98 -14.71 -10.85
N VAL A 185 8.83 -15.65 -11.25
CA VAL A 185 10.27 -15.53 -11.12
C VAL A 185 10.84 -15.24 -12.50
N THR A 186 11.50 -14.10 -12.67
CA THR A 186 12.14 -13.71 -13.93
C THR A 186 13.65 -13.68 -13.73
N LEU A 187 14.37 -14.52 -14.47
CA LEU A 187 15.84 -14.58 -14.49
C LEU A 187 16.39 -13.55 -15.48
N PHE A 188 17.37 -12.77 -15.09
CA PHE A 188 18.03 -11.76 -15.92
C PHE A 188 19.38 -12.25 -16.43
N SER A 189 19.85 -11.68 -17.55
CA SER A 189 21.12 -12.05 -18.19
C SER A 189 22.35 -11.86 -17.28
N CYS A 190 22.27 -10.97 -16.29
CA CYS A 190 23.35 -10.75 -15.31
C CYS A 190 23.40 -11.82 -14.19
N GLY A 191 22.47 -12.77 -14.15
CA GLY A 191 22.36 -13.77 -13.08
C GLY A 191 21.55 -13.32 -11.86
N GLY A 192 21.08 -12.08 -11.82
CA GLY A 192 20.09 -11.62 -10.86
C GLY A 192 18.68 -12.06 -11.26
N PHE A 193 17.71 -11.89 -10.36
CA PHE A 193 16.32 -12.25 -10.64
C PHE A 193 15.32 -11.32 -9.96
N SER A 194 14.08 -11.33 -10.44
CA SER A 194 12.95 -10.73 -9.74
C SER A 194 11.96 -11.80 -9.30
N LEU A 195 11.31 -11.54 -8.14
CA LEU A 195 10.14 -12.25 -7.68
C LEU A 195 8.96 -11.27 -7.70
N GLY A 196 8.13 -11.34 -8.75
CA GLY A 196 6.88 -10.64 -8.85
C GLY A 196 5.78 -11.44 -8.15
N LEU A 197 5.00 -10.81 -7.28
CA LEU A 197 3.97 -11.49 -6.51
C LEU A 197 2.64 -10.75 -6.59
N ARG A 198 1.56 -11.50 -6.72
CA ARG A 198 0.19 -11.05 -6.50
C ARG A 198 -0.42 -11.90 -5.40
N LEU A 199 -0.69 -11.28 -4.27
CA LEU A 199 -1.34 -11.91 -3.12
C LEU A 199 -2.75 -11.35 -2.97
N CYS A 200 -3.75 -12.24 -2.89
CA CYS A 200 -5.13 -11.84 -2.70
C CYS A 200 -5.31 -11.21 -1.32
N HIS A 201 -5.76 -9.95 -1.27
CA HIS A 201 -5.90 -9.23 0.00
C HIS A 201 -7.03 -9.76 0.88
N CYS A 202 -8.01 -10.51 0.31
CA CYS A 202 -9.05 -11.20 1.08
C CYS A 202 -8.50 -12.28 2.03
N ILE A 203 -7.25 -12.71 1.87
CA ILE A 203 -6.71 -13.79 2.72
C ILE A 203 -5.84 -13.26 3.85
N CYS A 204 -5.22 -12.10 3.67
CA CYS A 204 -4.42 -11.44 4.70
C CYS A 204 -4.13 -9.97 4.35
N ASP A 205 -3.81 -9.20 5.38
CA ASP A 205 -3.24 -7.84 5.25
C ASP A 205 -1.71 -7.86 5.09
N GLY A 206 -1.09 -6.67 5.05
CA GLY A 206 0.35 -6.54 4.88
C GLY A 206 1.19 -7.25 5.96
N LEU A 207 0.72 -7.32 7.20
CA LEU A 207 1.43 -8.06 8.26
C LEU A 207 1.33 -9.57 8.05
N GLY A 208 0.16 -10.06 7.62
CA GLY A 208 -0.01 -11.46 7.23
C GLY A 208 0.86 -11.81 6.01
N ALA A 209 0.94 -10.93 5.02
CA ALA A 209 1.86 -11.11 3.89
C ALA A 209 3.31 -11.26 4.34
N MET A 210 3.78 -10.40 5.26
CA MET A 210 5.14 -10.51 5.81
C MET A 210 5.34 -11.75 6.68
N GLN A 211 4.30 -12.25 7.33
CA GLN A 211 4.35 -13.53 8.05
C GLN A 211 4.60 -14.71 7.08
N LEU A 212 3.87 -14.75 5.96
CA LEU A 212 4.11 -15.71 4.89
C LEU A 212 5.53 -15.62 4.33
N PHE A 213 5.98 -14.40 3.99
CA PHE A 213 7.32 -14.20 3.44
C PHE A 213 8.41 -14.67 4.39
N ARG A 214 8.32 -14.35 5.68
CA ARG A 214 9.27 -14.83 6.69
C ARG A 214 9.30 -16.35 6.80
N ALA A 215 8.14 -16.98 6.79
CA ALA A 215 8.04 -18.44 6.80
C ALA A 215 8.67 -19.04 5.54
N TRP A 216 8.36 -18.50 4.37
CA TRP A 216 8.88 -18.96 3.09
C TRP A 216 10.40 -18.76 2.99
N ALA A 217 10.90 -17.56 3.31
CA ALA A 217 12.33 -17.26 3.30
C ALA A 217 13.13 -18.11 4.31
N ALA A 218 12.60 -18.31 5.52
CA ALA A 218 13.24 -19.16 6.52
C ALA A 218 13.33 -20.63 6.04
N THR A 219 12.27 -21.15 5.43
CA THR A 219 12.25 -22.52 4.86
C THR A 219 13.22 -22.64 3.70
N ALA A 220 13.30 -21.65 2.81
CA ALA A 220 14.25 -21.62 1.70
C ALA A 220 15.71 -21.67 2.18
N LYS A 221 16.03 -21.01 3.29
CA LYS A 221 17.38 -20.99 3.88
C LYS A 221 17.71 -22.26 4.68
N ALA A 222 16.76 -22.75 5.47
CA ALA A 222 17.02 -23.85 6.43
C ALA A 222 16.66 -25.25 5.90
N GLY A 223 15.94 -25.33 4.81
CA GLY A 223 15.58 -26.60 4.16
C GLY A 223 14.43 -27.38 4.79
N THR A 224 13.92 -27.12 5.99
CA THR A 224 12.87 -27.97 6.58
C THR A 224 12.15 -27.46 7.82
N LYS A 225 12.33 -26.22 8.28
CA LYS A 225 11.64 -25.75 9.51
C LYS A 225 10.75 -24.55 9.20
N ILE A 226 9.42 -24.75 9.34
CA ILE A 226 8.44 -23.67 9.30
C ILE A 226 8.75 -22.66 10.39
N ALA A 227 8.92 -21.40 10.03
CA ALA A 227 9.19 -20.33 10.97
C ALA A 227 8.01 -20.13 11.93
N LYS A 228 8.30 -20.04 13.22
CA LYS A 228 7.29 -19.66 14.22
C LYS A 228 7.04 -18.15 14.21
N PRO A 229 5.81 -17.67 14.54
CA PRO A 229 4.64 -18.48 14.90
C PRO A 229 3.98 -19.14 13.68
N GLU A 230 3.41 -20.32 13.88
CA GLU A 230 2.57 -20.97 12.87
C GLU A 230 1.30 -20.15 12.60
N PRO A 231 0.76 -20.17 11.37
CA PRO A 231 -0.45 -19.42 11.05
C PRO A 231 -1.66 -19.96 11.81
N CYS A 232 -2.38 -19.06 12.49
CA CYS A 232 -3.65 -19.35 13.13
C CYS A 232 -4.79 -18.88 12.23
N TRP A 233 -5.70 -19.78 11.88
CA TRP A 233 -6.79 -19.56 10.93
C TRP A 233 -8.15 -19.33 11.59
N GLU A 234 -8.22 -19.14 12.90
CA GLU A 234 -9.44 -18.99 13.67
C GLU A 234 -10.10 -17.63 13.47
N ARG A 235 -10.73 -17.44 12.30
CA ARG A 235 -11.42 -16.21 11.90
C ARG A 235 -12.73 -15.98 12.61
N GLU A 236 -13.24 -16.98 13.32
CA GLU A 236 -14.49 -16.96 14.10
C GLU A 236 -14.45 -15.90 15.22
N ILE A 237 -13.25 -15.45 15.63
CA ILE A 237 -13.09 -14.32 16.55
C ILE A 237 -13.70 -13.02 16.00
N PHE A 238 -13.86 -12.92 14.67
CA PHE A 238 -14.48 -11.80 13.96
C PHE A 238 -15.86 -12.16 13.38
N LEU A 239 -16.57 -13.10 13.98
CA LEU A 239 -17.99 -13.29 13.68
C LEU A 239 -18.77 -12.03 14.06
N PRO A 240 -19.72 -11.58 13.22
CA PRO A 240 -20.61 -10.48 13.57
C PRO A 240 -21.47 -10.86 14.77
N ARG A 241 -21.88 -9.87 15.55
CA ARG A 241 -22.87 -10.05 16.62
C ARG A 241 -24.23 -10.41 16.02
N ASN A 242 -25.02 -11.12 16.75
CA ASN A 242 -26.37 -11.49 16.31
C ASN A 242 -27.43 -11.01 17.33
N PRO A 243 -28.23 -9.97 17.02
CA PRO A 243 -28.18 -9.16 15.79
C PRO A 243 -26.92 -8.25 15.72
N PRO A 244 -26.51 -7.79 14.50
CA PRO A 244 -25.41 -6.84 14.33
C PRO A 244 -25.62 -5.57 15.16
N LEU A 245 -24.58 -5.09 15.84
CA LEU A 245 -24.64 -3.91 16.71
C LEU A 245 -23.66 -2.85 16.21
N VAL A 246 -24.14 -1.98 15.32
CA VAL A 246 -23.39 -0.86 14.76
C VAL A 246 -23.42 0.32 15.75
N LYS A 247 -22.26 0.68 16.32
CA LYS A 247 -22.13 1.74 17.32
C LYS A 247 -21.48 3.02 16.81
N PHE A 248 -20.86 2.97 15.63
CA PHE A 248 -20.19 4.11 15.00
C PHE A 248 -20.79 4.38 13.62
N PRO A 249 -20.75 5.62 13.13
CA PRO A 249 -21.36 5.97 11.85
C PRO A 249 -20.67 5.34 10.64
N HIS A 250 -19.40 4.90 10.77
CA HIS A 250 -18.60 4.28 9.69
C HIS A 250 -18.59 5.11 8.40
N VAL A 251 -18.31 6.41 8.56
CA VAL A 251 -18.27 7.39 7.44
C VAL A 251 -17.22 7.02 6.39
N GLU A 252 -16.23 6.21 6.73
CA GLU A 252 -15.21 5.68 5.81
C GLU A 252 -15.82 4.87 4.66
N PHE A 253 -17.00 4.27 4.85
CA PHE A 253 -17.72 3.50 3.84
C PHE A 253 -18.84 4.27 3.14
N MET A 254 -19.12 5.49 3.61
CA MET A 254 -20.20 6.30 3.05
C MET A 254 -19.71 7.13 1.86
N SER A 255 -20.58 7.35 0.87
CA SER A 255 -20.36 8.33 -0.18
C SER A 255 -20.43 9.76 0.34
N ILE A 256 -19.69 10.66 -0.30
CA ILE A 256 -19.89 12.11 -0.23
C ILE A 256 -20.40 12.54 -1.60
N GLU A 257 -21.41 13.41 -1.63
CA GLU A 257 -21.77 14.05 -2.90
C GLU A 257 -20.58 14.87 -3.42
N ASP A 258 -20.18 14.62 -4.67
CA ASP A 258 -19.06 15.33 -5.26
C ASP A 258 -19.48 16.70 -5.81
N GLY A 259 -19.86 17.60 -4.89
CA GLY A 259 -20.20 18.98 -5.22
C GLY A 259 -19.01 19.81 -5.73
N SER A 260 -17.78 19.26 -5.62
CA SER A 260 -16.54 19.89 -6.10
C SER A 260 -16.10 19.44 -7.48
N SER A 261 -16.75 18.44 -8.07
CA SER A 261 -16.29 17.74 -9.28
C SER A 261 -14.89 17.11 -9.17
N LEU A 262 -14.36 16.97 -7.94
CA LEU A 262 -13.02 16.47 -7.68
C LEU A 262 -12.81 15.05 -8.21
N THR A 263 -13.76 14.15 -7.94
CA THR A 263 -13.67 12.76 -8.39
C THR A 263 -13.64 12.70 -9.91
N MET A 264 -14.50 13.47 -10.59
CA MET A 264 -14.53 13.53 -12.04
C MET A 264 -13.20 14.04 -12.60
N THR A 265 -12.64 15.11 -12.04
CA THR A 265 -11.34 15.66 -12.45
C THR A 265 -10.23 14.62 -12.31
N LEU A 266 -10.15 13.91 -11.19
CA LEU A 266 -9.11 12.92 -10.93
C LEU A 266 -9.20 11.69 -11.85
N TRP A 267 -10.42 11.27 -12.22
CA TRP A 267 -10.59 10.05 -13.02
C TRP A 267 -10.68 10.31 -14.54
N GLN A 268 -10.93 11.51 -14.98
CA GLN A 268 -10.95 11.87 -16.41
C GLN A 268 -9.60 12.29 -16.95
N THR A 269 -8.66 12.69 -16.08
CA THR A 269 -7.30 13.06 -16.48
C THR A 269 -6.38 11.84 -16.42
N LYS A 270 -5.35 11.84 -17.28
CA LYS A 270 -4.27 10.85 -17.19
C LYS A 270 -3.41 11.18 -15.98
N PRO A 271 -3.39 10.31 -14.93
CA PRO A 271 -2.58 10.58 -13.77
C PRO A 271 -1.09 10.34 -14.08
N VAL A 272 -0.24 11.17 -13.49
CA VAL A 272 1.22 11.01 -13.45
C VAL A 272 1.61 10.54 -12.06
N GLN A 273 2.37 9.46 -11.97
CA GLN A 273 2.97 9.01 -10.72
C GLN A 273 4.25 9.77 -10.46
N LYS A 274 4.40 10.31 -9.25
CA LYS A 274 5.68 10.81 -8.73
C LYS A 274 5.99 10.18 -7.37
N CYS A 275 7.27 10.07 -7.10
CA CYS A 275 7.80 9.57 -5.84
C CYS A 275 8.73 10.62 -5.24
N TYR A 276 8.63 10.80 -3.92
CA TYR A 276 9.38 11.79 -3.16
C TYR A 276 10.09 11.12 -2.01
N ARG A 277 11.39 11.25 -1.93
CA ARG A 277 12.19 10.81 -0.78
C ARG A 277 12.17 11.91 0.28
N LEU A 278 11.63 11.59 1.46
CA LEU A 278 11.57 12.50 2.60
C LEU A 278 12.57 12.04 3.66
N SER A 279 13.56 12.89 3.96
CA SER A 279 14.59 12.57 4.96
C SER A 279 14.00 12.46 6.39
N GLN A 280 14.75 11.88 7.29
CA GLN A 280 14.37 11.82 8.71
C GLN A 280 14.32 13.21 9.34
N GLU A 281 15.20 14.12 8.91
CA GLU A 281 15.23 15.51 9.37
C GLU A 281 13.94 16.23 8.96
N PHE A 282 13.49 16.07 7.71
CA PHE A 282 12.20 16.60 7.24
C PHE A 282 11.06 16.12 8.11
N GLN A 283 10.97 14.80 8.32
CA GLN A 283 9.93 14.17 9.13
C GLN A 283 9.93 14.67 10.57
N SER A 284 11.12 14.83 11.16
CA SER A 284 11.29 15.33 12.54
C SER A 284 10.89 16.78 12.65
N HIS A 285 11.30 17.62 11.68
CA HIS A 285 10.93 19.03 11.66
C HIS A 285 9.43 19.23 11.46
N LEU A 286 8.84 18.49 10.52
CA LEU A 286 7.39 18.49 10.31
C LEU A 286 6.62 18.09 11.57
N LYS A 287 7.10 17.07 12.27
CA LYS A 287 6.52 16.64 13.54
C LYS A 287 6.59 17.74 14.60
N THR A 288 7.69 18.50 14.65
CA THR A 288 7.84 19.63 15.58
C THR A 288 6.84 20.75 15.28
N LEU A 289 6.66 21.09 13.98
CA LEU A 289 5.67 22.10 13.56
C LEU A 289 4.21 21.69 13.84
N ALA A 290 3.95 20.39 13.69
CA ALA A 290 2.61 19.83 13.88
C ALA A 290 2.17 19.70 15.34
N GLN A 291 3.06 19.93 16.29
CA GLN A 291 2.89 19.57 17.68
C GLN A 291 3.37 20.67 18.63
N PRO A 292 2.66 21.83 18.70
CA PRO A 292 3.03 22.83 19.71
C PRO A 292 2.77 22.37 21.15
N ASP A 293 1.73 21.56 21.42
CA ASP A 293 1.30 21.20 22.79
C ASP A 293 0.95 19.73 22.99
N ASP A 294 0.94 18.89 21.94
CA ASP A 294 0.42 17.51 22.01
C ASP A 294 1.38 16.46 21.41
N VAL A 295 1.28 15.23 21.90
CA VAL A 295 2.05 14.10 21.39
C VAL A 295 1.42 13.51 20.12
N CYS A 296 1.95 13.84 18.93
CA CYS A 296 1.58 13.18 17.67
C CYS A 296 2.63 12.18 17.21
N THR A 297 2.25 11.23 16.36
CA THR A 297 3.21 10.35 15.69
C THR A 297 3.74 11.02 14.42
N THR A 298 4.91 10.57 13.92
CA THR A 298 5.43 11.01 12.62
C THR A 298 4.41 10.75 11.50
N PHE A 299 3.65 9.65 11.58
CA PHE A 299 2.57 9.37 10.63
C PHE A 299 1.48 10.44 10.66
N ASP A 300 1.01 10.85 11.85
CA ASP A 300 -0.06 11.85 11.98
C ASP A 300 0.33 13.17 11.30
N ALA A 301 1.58 13.64 11.55
CA ALA A 301 2.10 14.87 10.95
C ALA A 301 2.29 14.75 9.44
N MET A 302 2.88 13.65 8.97
CA MET A 302 3.07 13.40 7.54
C MET A 302 1.74 13.27 6.79
N ALA A 303 0.80 12.51 7.33
CA ALA A 303 -0.51 12.32 6.71
C ALA A 303 -1.27 13.64 6.60
N ALA A 304 -1.22 14.47 7.64
CA ALA A 304 -1.79 15.81 7.63
C ALA A 304 -1.15 16.71 6.56
N HIS A 305 0.19 16.70 6.47
CA HIS A 305 0.91 17.52 5.49
C HIS A 305 0.64 17.08 4.05
N ILE A 306 0.67 15.77 3.79
CA ILE A 306 0.33 15.20 2.47
C ILE A 306 -1.10 15.57 2.09
N TRP A 307 -2.07 15.44 3.00
CA TRP A 307 -3.46 15.78 2.74
C TRP A 307 -3.66 17.24 2.40
N ARG A 308 -3.06 18.16 3.16
CA ARG A 308 -3.08 19.62 2.89
C ARG A 308 -2.43 19.95 1.53
N SER A 309 -1.29 19.34 1.23
CA SER A 309 -0.58 19.52 -0.05
C SER A 309 -1.44 19.04 -1.22
N TRP A 310 -2.12 17.90 -1.07
CA TRP A 310 -3.04 17.33 -2.04
C TRP A 310 -4.23 18.26 -2.33
N VAL A 311 -4.88 18.79 -1.30
CA VAL A 311 -6.04 19.70 -1.44
C VAL A 311 -5.64 21.01 -2.09
N LYS A 312 -4.50 21.61 -1.68
CA LYS A 312 -3.96 22.84 -2.27
C LYS A 312 -3.58 22.66 -3.73
N ALA A 313 -2.94 21.55 -4.07
CA ALA A 313 -2.50 21.25 -5.44
C ALA A 313 -3.65 21.10 -6.42
N LEU A 314 -4.76 20.51 -5.97
CA LEU A 314 -5.96 20.28 -6.77
C LEU A 314 -6.92 21.49 -6.79
N ASP A 315 -6.62 22.56 -6.04
CA ASP A 315 -7.46 23.77 -5.90
C ASP A 315 -8.95 23.43 -5.67
N VAL A 316 -9.19 22.51 -4.72
CA VAL A 316 -10.54 21.99 -4.46
C VAL A 316 -11.48 23.11 -4.03
N ARG A 317 -12.69 23.13 -4.57
CA ARG A 317 -13.76 24.10 -4.30
C ARG A 317 -15.11 23.39 -4.21
N PRO A 318 -16.10 23.92 -3.49
CA PRO A 318 -16.07 25.15 -2.68
C PRO A 318 -15.32 24.98 -1.35
N LEU A 319 -15.05 26.07 -0.62
CA LEU A 319 -14.24 26.04 0.61
C LEU A 319 -14.92 25.31 1.80
N ASP A 320 -16.22 25.22 1.81
CA ASP A 320 -17.03 24.50 2.81
C ASP A 320 -17.24 23.02 2.46
N TYR A 321 -16.71 22.56 1.31
CA TYR A 321 -16.79 21.16 0.91
C TYR A 321 -16.05 20.27 1.91
N GLU A 322 -16.73 19.18 2.35
CA GLU A 322 -16.15 18.20 3.27
C GLU A 322 -15.22 17.23 2.52
N LEU A 323 -14.05 17.03 3.06
CA LEU A 323 -13.05 16.08 2.56
C LEU A 323 -12.74 15.04 3.63
N ARG A 324 -12.37 13.86 3.20
CA ARG A 324 -11.96 12.75 4.08
C ARG A 324 -10.57 12.26 3.75
N LEU A 325 -9.80 12.07 4.82
CA LEU A 325 -8.56 11.30 4.76
C LEU A 325 -8.81 9.94 5.41
N THR A 326 -8.64 8.87 4.63
CA THR A 326 -8.74 7.50 5.14
C THR A 326 -7.36 6.85 5.22
N PHE A 327 -7.14 6.03 6.24
CA PHE A 327 -5.89 5.29 6.41
C PHE A 327 -6.10 4.03 7.26
N SER A 328 -5.24 3.04 7.01
CA SER A 328 -5.31 1.75 7.68
C SER A 328 -4.70 1.79 9.08
N VAL A 329 -5.42 1.26 10.07
CA VAL A 329 -4.96 1.08 11.45
C VAL A 329 -4.92 -0.40 11.78
N ASN A 330 -3.75 -0.92 12.14
CA ASN A 330 -3.62 -2.28 12.65
C ASN A 330 -4.30 -2.42 14.00
N ALA A 331 -5.34 -3.25 14.06
CA ALA A 331 -6.14 -3.45 15.25
C ALA A 331 -5.76 -4.70 16.08
N ARG A 332 -4.67 -5.43 15.70
CA ARG A 332 -4.28 -6.66 16.41
C ARG A 332 -4.09 -6.47 17.92
N GLN A 333 -3.45 -5.37 18.31
CA GLN A 333 -3.21 -5.04 19.71
C GLN A 333 -4.39 -4.37 20.41
N LYS A 334 -5.50 -4.14 19.71
CA LYS A 334 -6.72 -3.54 20.27
C LYS A 334 -7.68 -4.59 20.84
N LEU A 335 -7.50 -5.86 20.48
CA LEU A 335 -8.31 -6.98 20.95
C LEU A 335 -7.78 -7.47 22.31
N HIS A 336 -8.63 -7.43 23.31
CA HIS A 336 -8.30 -7.82 24.68
C HIS A 336 -9.20 -8.93 25.21
N ASN A 337 -10.41 -9.06 24.69
CA ASN A 337 -11.39 -10.02 25.21
C ASN A 337 -12.23 -10.68 24.11
N PRO A 338 -11.86 -11.87 23.66
CA PRO A 338 -10.58 -12.56 23.89
C PRO A 338 -9.44 -11.88 23.12
N PRO A 339 -8.19 -11.99 23.59
CA PRO A 339 -7.02 -11.51 22.86
C PRO A 339 -6.83 -12.34 21.57
N LEU A 340 -6.27 -11.69 20.56
CA LEU A 340 -5.94 -12.36 19.31
C LEU A 340 -4.83 -13.40 19.54
N LYS A 341 -5.01 -14.61 19.02
CA LYS A 341 -4.00 -15.67 19.12
C LYS A 341 -2.73 -15.27 18.36
N GLU A 342 -1.59 -15.67 18.89
CA GLU A 342 -0.31 -15.51 18.20
C GLU A 342 -0.36 -16.22 16.83
N GLY A 343 0.24 -15.62 15.82
CA GLY A 343 0.22 -16.17 14.46
C GLY A 343 -1.09 -15.97 13.70
N PHE A 344 -2.08 -15.26 14.25
CA PHE A 344 -3.34 -15.02 13.52
C PHE A 344 -3.07 -14.53 12.10
N TYR A 345 -3.60 -15.27 11.12
CA TYR A 345 -3.42 -15.01 9.70
C TYR A 345 -4.73 -14.61 9.04
N GLY A 346 -4.88 -13.33 8.75
CA GLY A 346 -6.08 -12.72 8.20
C GLY A 346 -5.98 -11.21 8.26
N ASN A 347 -7.02 -10.52 7.83
CA ASN A 347 -7.11 -9.07 7.95
C ASN A 347 -7.54 -8.67 9.36
N VAL A 348 -6.73 -7.82 10.01
CA VAL A 348 -7.05 -7.20 11.29
C VAL A 348 -6.76 -5.69 11.18
N VAL A 349 -7.39 -5.08 10.22
CA VAL A 349 -7.21 -3.67 9.88
C VAL A 349 -8.56 -2.98 9.92
N CYS A 350 -8.63 -1.84 10.61
CA CYS A 350 -9.72 -0.89 10.49
C CYS A 350 -9.30 0.28 9.63
N VAL A 351 -10.25 0.84 8.90
CA VAL A 351 -10.07 2.09 8.18
C VAL A 351 -10.44 3.24 9.12
N ALA A 352 -9.46 4.03 9.53
CA ALA A 352 -9.71 5.29 10.22
C ALA A 352 -10.09 6.37 9.21
N CYS A 353 -10.95 7.30 9.60
CA CYS A 353 -11.40 8.40 8.74
C CYS A 353 -11.31 9.73 9.50
N ALA A 354 -10.47 10.63 9.01
CA ALA A 354 -10.41 12.03 9.43
C ALA A 354 -11.25 12.87 8.46
N THR A 355 -12.04 13.81 9.00
CA THR A 355 -12.91 14.67 8.21
C THR A 355 -12.55 16.13 8.48
N SER A 356 -12.47 16.96 7.44
CA SER A 356 -12.22 18.39 7.52
C SER A 356 -12.77 19.11 6.28
N THR A 357 -13.00 20.39 6.37
CA THR A 357 -13.38 21.21 5.22
C THR A 357 -12.17 21.65 4.40
N VAL A 358 -12.39 21.98 3.13
CA VAL A 358 -11.35 22.56 2.28
C VAL A 358 -10.75 23.81 2.92
N SER A 359 -11.60 24.68 3.52
CA SER A 359 -11.15 25.91 4.19
C SER A 359 -10.17 25.63 5.33
N GLU A 360 -10.48 24.67 6.21
CA GLU A 360 -9.60 24.28 7.32
C GLU A 360 -8.27 23.71 6.83
N LEU A 361 -8.31 22.89 5.78
CA LEU A 361 -7.10 22.28 5.21
C LEU A 361 -6.20 23.30 4.49
N VAL A 362 -6.78 24.28 3.80
CA VAL A 362 -6.01 25.28 3.03
C VAL A 362 -5.52 26.41 3.92
N ASN A 363 -6.38 26.95 4.80
CA ASN A 363 -6.15 28.17 5.57
C ASN A 363 -5.74 27.92 7.03
N GLY A 364 -6.08 26.72 7.61
CA GLY A 364 -5.76 26.37 8.99
C GLY A 364 -4.27 26.03 9.19
N GLN A 365 -3.88 25.79 10.42
CA GLN A 365 -2.53 25.37 10.80
C GLN A 365 -2.31 23.87 10.62
N ILE A 366 -1.07 23.46 10.42
CA ILE A 366 -0.72 22.03 10.32
C ILE A 366 -1.07 21.27 11.60
N SER A 367 -0.93 21.89 12.77
CA SER A 367 -1.30 21.32 14.07
C SER A 367 -2.78 20.95 14.16
N ASP A 368 -3.69 21.77 13.61
CA ASP A 368 -5.12 21.48 13.60
C ASP A 368 -5.43 20.23 12.76
N THR A 369 -4.88 20.17 11.55
CA THR A 369 -5.05 19.01 10.68
C THR A 369 -4.44 17.74 11.32
N THR A 370 -3.26 17.86 11.94
CA THR A 370 -2.59 16.74 12.63
C THR A 370 -3.43 16.23 13.80
N ARG A 371 -4.08 17.12 14.56
CA ARG A 371 -5.00 16.75 15.65
C ARG A 371 -6.17 15.93 15.12
N VAL A 372 -6.80 16.35 14.04
CA VAL A 372 -7.91 15.61 13.40
C VAL A 372 -7.48 14.22 12.94
N VAL A 373 -6.31 14.08 12.31
CA VAL A 373 -5.75 12.79 11.89
C VAL A 373 -5.46 11.90 13.11
N ARG A 374 -4.85 12.46 14.16
CA ARG A 374 -4.55 11.75 15.41
C ARG A 374 -5.81 11.24 16.09
N GLU A 375 -6.84 12.07 16.21
CA GLU A 375 -8.13 11.70 16.81
C GLU A 375 -8.77 10.53 16.03
N ALA A 376 -8.81 10.59 14.70
CA ALA A 376 -9.31 9.52 13.86
C ALA A 376 -8.56 8.19 14.11
N ARG A 377 -7.24 8.24 14.25
CA ARG A 377 -6.42 7.05 14.56
C ARG A 377 -6.70 6.50 15.97
N LEU A 378 -6.88 7.36 16.97
CA LEU A 378 -7.12 6.97 18.35
C LEU A 378 -8.54 6.41 18.57
N ASN A 379 -9.51 6.85 17.77
CA ASN A 379 -10.89 6.36 17.81
C ASN A 379 -11.00 4.88 17.41
N VAL A 380 -10.00 4.32 16.72
CA VAL A 380 -9.97 2.89 16.42
C VAL A 380 -9.69 2.12 17.71
N SER A 381 -10.75 1.63 18.33
CA SER A 381 -10.77 0.80 19.55
C SER A 381 -11.21 -0.62 19.23
N GLU A 382 -11.24 -1.52 20.23
CA GLU A 382 -11.87 -2.84 20.07
C GLU A 382 -13.34 -2.72 19.69
N GLU A 383 -14.08 -1.81 20.31
CA GLU A 383 -15.50 -1.61 20.00
C GLU A 383 -15.70 -1.05 18.59
N TYR A 384 -14.80 -0.17 18.11
CA TYR A 384 -14.82 0.29 16.72
C TYR A 384 -14.62 -0.87 15.75
N LEU A 385 -13.65 -1.75 16.02
CA LEU A 385 -13.40 -2.95 15.22
C LEU A 385 -14.62 -3.88 15.19
N ARG A 386 -15.23 -4.15 16.35
CA ARG A 386 -16.46 -4.95 16.45
C ARG A 386 -17.62 -4.32 15.67
N SER A 387 -17.77 -3.02 15.80
CA SER A 387 -18.78 -2.25 15.06
C SER A 387 -18.52 -2.26 13.54
N THR A 388 -17.26 -2.22 13.10
CA THR A 388 -16.91 -2.37 11.67
C THR A 388 -17.35 -3.73 11.13
N VAL A 389 -17.09 -4.82 11.87
CA VAL A 389 -17.52 -6.18 11.49
C VAL A 389 -19.04 -6.22 11.33
N ASP A 390 -19.77 -5.64 12.27
CA ASP A 390 -21.24 -5.63 12.26
C ASP A 390 -21.82 -4.71 11.18
N TYR A 391 -21.16 -3.57 10.93
CA TYR A 391 -21.55 -2.66 9.84
C TYR A 391 -21.45 -3.35 8.47
N ILE A 392 -20.33 -4.04 8.23
CA ILE A 392 -20.13 -4.78 6.98
C ILE A 392 -21.17 -5.90 6.85
N GLU A 393 -21.53 -6.58 7.96
CA GLU A 393 -22.58 -7.58 7.94
C GLU A 393 -23.96 -6.99 7.59
N ALA A 394 -24.31 -5.85 8.22
CA ALA A 394 -25.62 -5.23 8.07
C ALA A 394 -25.80 -4.51 6.72
N VAL A 395 -24.76 -3.83 6.23
CA VAL A 395 -24.82 -2.93 5.06
C VAL A 395 -24.23 -3.56 3.80
N ARG A 396 -23.13 -4.30 3.95
CA ARG A 396 -22.35 -4.94 2.89
C ARG A 396 -22.09 -4.00 1.71
N PRO A 397 -21.19 -3.00 1.88
CA PRO A 397 -20.83 -2.06 0.82
C PRO A 397 -20.40 -2.81 -0.46
N LYS A 398 -20.98 -2.46 -1.62
CA LYS A 398 -20.74 -3.16 -2.89
C LYS A 398 -19.69 -2.50 -3.77
N ARG A 399 -19.30 -1.28 -3.46
CA ARG A 399 -18.32 -0.51 -4.22
C ARG A 399 -17.48 0.36 -3.29
N LEU A 400 -16.29 0.71 -3.75
CA LEU A 400 -15.47 1.72 -3.11
C LEU A 400 -16.04 3.11 -3.40
N GLU A 401 -16.09 3.94 -2.37
CA GLU A 401 -16.54 5.32 -2.50
C GLU A 401 -15.32 6.24 -2.51
N PHE A 402 -15.13 6.95 -3.62
CA PHE A 402 -13.96 7.81 -3.81
C PHE A 402 -14.27 9.31 -3.61
N GLY A 403 -15.54 9.74 -3.67
CA GLY A 403 -15.93 11.14 -3.54
C GLY A 403 -15.26 11.82 -2.35
N GLY A 404 -14.54 12.91 -2.59
CA GLY A 404 -13.90 13.73 -1.56
C GLY A 404 -12.86 13.02 -0.68
N LYS A 405 -12.30 11.89 -1.10
CA LYS A 405 -11.38 11.07 -0.28
C LYS A 405 -9.96 11.04 -0.83
N LEU A 406 -8.99 11.10 0.09
CA LEU A 406 -7.63 10.63 -0.11
C LEU A 406 -7.38 9.45 0.83
N THR A 407 -6.78 8.39 0.34
CA THR A 407 -6.38 7.23 1.16
C THR A 407 -4.87 7.19 1.28
N ILE A 408 -4.35 7.09 2.51
CA ILE A 408 -2.92 6.91 2.76
C ILE A 408 -2.68 5.51 3.34
N THR A 409 -1.79 4.75 2.70
CA THR A 409 -1.32 3.46 3.22
C THR A 409 0.18 3.52 3.53
N GLN A 410 0.56 3.07 4.73
CA GLN A 410 1.94 3.11 5.20
C GLN A 410 2.52 1.70 5.31
N TRP A 411 3.62 1.45 4.61
CA TRP A 411 4.31 0.16 4.57
C TRP A 411 5.64 0.16 5.35
N THR A 412 6.05 1.27 5.91
CA THR A 412 7.35 1.44 6.60
C THR A 412 7.54 0.51 7.81
N ARG A 413 6.45 -0.08 8.34
CA ARG A 413 6.47 -0.99 9.50
C ARG A 413 6.38 -2.47 9.14
N PHE A 414 6.38 -2.83 7.86
CA PHE A 414 6.18 -4.22 7.44
C PHE A 414 7.46 -5.06 7.44
N SER A 415 8.64 -4.48 7.66
CA SER A 415 9.93 -5.18 7.54
C SER A 415 10.05 -5.94 6.21
N ILE A 416 9.63 -5.30 5.11
CA ILE A 416 9.45 -5.93 3.81
C ILE A 416 10.77 -6.46 3.24
N TYR A 417 11.89 -5.77 3.49
CA TYR A 417 13.22 -6.18 3.04
C TYR A 417 13.76 -7.37 3.85
N GLU A 418 13.60 -7.33 5.17
CA GLU A 418 14.06 -8.36 6.10
C GLU A 418 13.28 -9.66 5.93
N SER A 419 11.98 -9.55 5.66
CA SER A 419 11.10 -10.70 5.50
C SER A 419 11.36 -11.48 4.21
N ALA A 420 12.00 -10.85 3.21
CA ALA A 420 12.22 -11.41 1.88
C ALA A 420 13.67 -11.89 1.64
N ASP A 421 14.44 -12.19 2.68
CA ASP A 421 15.77 -12.80 2.52
C ASP A 421 15.68 -14.32 2.40
N PHE A 422 15.59 -14.82 1.17
CA PHE A 422 15.51 -16.24 0.83
C PHE A 422 16.88 -16.95 0.78
N GLY A 423 17.97 -16.31 1.20
CA GLY A 423 19.32 -16.85 1.14
C GLY A 423 20.20 -16.21 0.06
N TRP A 424 19.65 -15.28 -0.73
CA TRP A 424 20.38 -14.40 -1.65
C TRP A 424 20.63 -13.00 -1.05
N GLY A 425 20.40 -12.83 0.24
CA GLY A 425 20.41 -11.55 0.93
C GLY A 425 19.07 -10.80 0.79
N ARG A 426 19.03 -9.60 1.38
CA ARG A 426 17.86 -8.72 1.25
C ARG A 426 17.74 -8.24 -0.20
N PRO A 427 16.50 -8.14 -0.74
CA PRO A 427 16.30 -7.59 -2.07
C PRO A 427 16.79 -6.14 -2.17
N VAL A 428 17.20 -5.70 -3.35
CA VAL A 428 17.55 -4.30 -3.63
C VAL A 428 16.33 -3.41 -3.54
N TYR A 429 15.22 -3.89 -4.09
CA TYR A 429 13.89 -3.30 -3.99
C TYR A 429 12.89 -4.33 -3.51
N ALA A 430 11.96 -3.88 -2.67
CA ALA A 430 10.81 -4.62 -2.21
C ALA A 430 9.62 -3.67 -2.07
N GLY A 431 8.57 -3.87 -2.83
CA GLY A 431 7.40 -2.97 -2.77
C GLY A 431 6.44 -3.12 -3.94
N PRO A 432 5.45 -2.21 -4.03
CA PRO A 432 4.54 -2.14 -5.17
C PRO A 432 5.27 -1.66 -6.43
N ILE A 433 4.69 -1.91 -7.62
CA ILE A 433 5.24 -1.42 -8.88
C ILE A 433 4.67 -0.05 -9.28
N ASP A 434 3.41 0.18 -9.02
CA ASP A 434 2.71 1.41 -9.34
C ASP A 434 1.54 1.68 -8.39
N LEU A 435 0.95 2.84 -8.51
CA LEU A 435 -0.27 3.26 -7.80
C LEU A 435 -1.47 3.45 -8.74
N THR A 436 -1.28 3.25 -10.04
CA THR A 436 -2.36 3.34 -11.02
C THR A 436 -3.24 2.08 -10.94
N PRO A 437 -4.53 2.21 -11.09
CA PRO A 437 -5.29 3.38 -11.57
C PRO A 437 -5.93 4.24 -10.45
N THR A 438 -5.37 4.29 -9.27
CA THR A 438 -6.02 4.93 -8.11
C THR A 438 -5.43 6.30 -7.75
N PRO A 439 -5.89 7.40 -8.40
CA PRO A 439 -5.35 8.75 -8.18
C PRO A 439 -5.63 9.30 -6.75
N GLN A 440 -6.38 8.57 -5.95
CA GLN A 440 -6.74 8.95 -4.59
C GLN A 440 -6.06 8.07 -3.54
N VAL A 441 -4.99 7.38 -3.93
CA VAL A 441 -4.17 6.58 -3.00
C VAL A 441 -2.75 7.14 -2.98
N CYS A 442 -2.26 7.38 -1.78
CA CYS A 442 -0.87 7.70 -1.48
C CYS A 442 -0.25 6.55 -0.70
N VAL A 443 0.93 6.10 -1.11
CA VAL A 443 1.66 5.02 -0.43
C VAL A 443 2.94 5.58 0.16
N ILE A 444 3.19 5.26 1.44
CA ILE A 444 4.43 5.61 2.14
C ILE A 444 5.26 4.34 2.33
N LEU A 445 6.41 4.27 1.68
CA LEU A 445 7.30 3.13 1.63
C LEU A 445 8.58 3.39 2.43
N PRO A 446 9.27 2.35 2.93
CA PRO A 446 10.66 2.50 3.38
C PRO A 446 11.57 2.77 2.18
N ALA A 447 12.61 3.59 2.36
CA ALA A 447 13.46 4.08 1.27
C ALA A 447 14.44 3.06 0.67
N GLY A 448 14.39 1.79 1.07
CA GLY A 448 15.17 0.72 0.48
C GLY A 448 16.20 0.09 1.41
N LYS A 449 16.89 -0.93 0.89
CA LYS A 449 17.87 -1.77 1.62
C LYS A 449 19.02 -0.97 2.25
N ALA A 450 19.47 0.07 1.55
CA ALA A 450 20.65 0.85 1.92
C ALA A 450 20.35 1.97 2.92
N ASP A 451 19.07 2.32 3.13
CA ASP A 451 18.71 3.42 4.01
C ASP A 451 18.68 2.99 5.48
N GLN A 452 19.68 3.42 6.21
CA GLN A 452 19.79 3.21 7.67
C GLN A 452 19.23 4.39 8.48
N HIS A 453 18.74 5.43 7.83
CA HIS A 453 18.43 6.72 8.44
C HIS A 453 16.93 7.02 8.62
N GLY A 454 16.06 6.04 8.36
CA GLY A 454 14.61 6.24 8.55
C GLY A 454 13.95 7.13 7.50
N THR A 455 14.58 7.32 6.35
CA THR A 455 14.02 8.00 5.18
C THR A 455 12.81 7.22 4.66
N VAL A 456 11.81 7.91 4.15
CA VAL A 456 10.64 7.29 3.53
C VAL A 456 10.46 7.77 2.10
N VAL A 457 9.78 6.97 1.29
CA VAL A 457 9.36 7.35 -0.07
C VAL A 457 7.85 7.50 -0.08
N VAL A 458 7.38 8.69 -0.41
CA VAL A 458 5.96 9.03 -0.63
C VAL A 458 5.66 8.90 -2.11
N CYS A 459 4.74 8.02 -2.46
CA CYS A 459 4.32 7.80 -3.85
C CYS A 459 2.87 8.24 -4.02
N ILE A 460 2.59 9.04 -5.04
CA ILE A 460 1.25 9.55 -5.33
C ILE A 460 1.05 9.68 -6.85
N CYS A 461 -0.21 9.54 -7.29
CA CYS A 461 -0.63 9.80 -8.65
C CYS A 461 -1.57 11.01 -8.66
N LEU A 462 -1.28 12.00 -9.51
CA LEU A 462 -2.11 13.18 -9.68
C LEU A 462 -2.19 13.58 -11.17
N PRO A 463 -3.17 14.40 -11.57
CA PRO A 463 -3.16 15.05 -12.88
C PRO A 463 -1.85 15.81 -13.11
N GLU A 464 -1.40 15.86 -14.37
CA GLU A 464 -0.13 16.48 -14.76
C GLU A 464 -0.05 17.96 -14.36
N ASP A 465 -1.15 18.70 -14.42
CA ASP A 465 -1.24 20.10 -14.01
C ASP A 465 -1.25 20.32 -12.48
N ALA A 466 -1.56 19.27 -11.71
CA ALA A 466 -1.59 19.32 -10.24
C ALA A 466 -0.32 18.78 -9.59
N ILE A 467 0.41 17.88 -10.27
CA ILE A 467 1.53 17.17 -9.65
C ILE A 467 2.72 18.10 -9.33
N ASP A 468 2.97 19.11 -10.14
CA ASP A 468 4.04 20.08 -9.88
C ASP A 468 3.69 21.01 -8.71
N LYS A 469 2.44 21.46 -8.62
CA LYS A 469 1.93 22.19 -7.46
C LYS A 469 2.00 21.34 -6.17
N PHE A 470 1.70 20.04 -6.29
CA PHE A 470 1.85 19.13 -5.15
C PHE A 470 3.31 19.08 -4.68
N THR A 471 4.27 18.99 -5.60
CA THR A 471 5.69 19.03 -5.29
C THR A 471 6.06 20.31 -4.51
N GLU A 472 5.59 21.48 -4.99
CA GLU A 472 5.82 22.75 -4.30
C GLU A 472 5.26 22.74 -2.88
N TYR A 473 3.97 22.37 -2.71
CA TYR A 473 3.35 22.33 -1.38
C TYR A 473 3.94 21.27 -0.46
N LEU A 474 4.37 20.14 -0.98
CA LEU A 474 5.03 19.09 -0.19
C LEU A 474 6.39 19.57 0.34
N CYS A 475 7.13 20.36 -0.45
CA CYS A 475 8.41 20.96 -0.05
C CYS A 475 8.25 22.15 0.88
N MET A 476 7.11 22.86 0.81
CA MET A 476 6.84 24.02 1.67
C MET A 476 6.48 23.57 3.09
N MET A 477 7.25 24.02 4.06
CA MET A 477 6.84 23.97 5.45
C MET A 477 6.18 25.29 5.83
N ASP A 478 4.98 25.27 6.37
CA ASP A 478 4.25 26.48 6.82
C ASP A 478 5.13 27.24 7.83
N SER A 479 5.78 28.31 7.36
CA SER A 479 6.67 29.16 8.16
C SER A 479 5.94 30.27 8.91
N SER A 480 4.62 30.12 9.17
CA SER A 480 3.82 31.16 9.81
C SER A 480 4.18 31.46 11.28
N ASN A 481 5.15 30.75 11.87
CA ASN A 481 5.63 30.99 13.25
C ASN A 481 7.09 31.48 13.35
N ALA A 482 7.75 31.91 12.26
CA ALA A 482 9.13 32.37 12.31
C ALA A 482 9.29 33.85 12.71
N SER A 483 8.23 34.54 13.19
CA SER A 483 8.28 35.96 13.54
C SER A 483 8.26 36.24 15.07
N HIS A 484 8.47 35.23 15.90
CA HIS A 484 8.63 35.41 17.36
C HIS A 484 9.71 34.47 17.91
N ILE A 485 10.97 34.68 17.53
CA ILE A 485 12.16 34.39 18.35
C ILE A 485 13.15 35.53 18.15
#